data_0436df507dd03c9454fee4e23409aafe
#
_entry.id   0436df507dd03c9454fee4e23409aafe
#
_cell.length_a   1.000
_cell.length_b   1.000
_cell.length_c   1.000
_cell.angle_alpha   90.00
_cell.angle_beta   90.00
_cell.angle_gamma   90.00
#
_symmetry.space_group_name_H-M   'P 1'
#
loop_
_entity.id
_entity.type
_entity.pdbx_description
1 polymer ?
#
loop_
_entity_poly.entity_id
_entity_poly.type
_entity_poly.pdbx_seq_one_letter_code
_entity_poly.pdbx_strand_id
1 'polypeptide(L)'
;MTDKDGNLLWFGNYIGWGHLKKDEWVYKNVHQPFRLQNQYVDRETRLHYNFFRYYKPDAGWFVNQDLIGLSGGDNLYQFAPDTNKWLDVLGLNKNLPAPYCPPNRGALGEVRSITLPVGTLVDRYGYPGGTFVSPVGTPYPMRALPPGSNQKPYTIYKVLKPIDNVAASKIMPWFGEIGLGIQYELPKSVKSYIEAEHLEEVKIGNVKN
;
A
#
# COMPACT_ATOMS: atom_id res chain seq x y z
N MET A 1 6.60 22.71 -5.92
CA MET A 1 6.03 22.97 -4.58
C MET A 1 5.61 24.42 -4.53
N THR A 2 4.42 24.68 -4.08
CA THR A 2 3.84 26.04 -3.99
C THR A 2 3.40 26.32 -2.55
N ASP A 3 3.24 27.60 -2.20
CA ASP A 3 2.59 28.00 -0.95
C ASP A 3 1.05 27.93 -1.07
N LYS A 4 0.33 28.34 -0.02
CA LYS A 4 -1.13 28.37 0.03
C LYS A 4 -1.77 29.35 -0.97
N ASP A 5 -1.00 30.32 -1.46
CA ASP A 5 -1.45 31.36 -2.39
C ASP A 5 -1.06 31.04 -3.85
N GLY A 6 -0.43 29.86 -4.07
CA GLY A 6 -0.02 29.35 -5.38
C GLY A 6 1.36 29.85 -5.85
N ASN A 7 2.11 30.59 -5.02
CA ASN A 7 3.45 31.04 -5.38
C ASN A 7 4.43 29.88 -5.41
N LEU A 8 5.26 29.83 -6.43
CA LEU A 8 6.26 28.78 -6.57
C LEU A 8 7.37 28.93 -5.51
N LEU A 9 7.53 27.94 -4.66
CA LEU A 9 8.56 27.90 -3.63
C LEU A 9 9.78 27.09 -4.04
N TRP A 10 9.57 25.99 -4.74
CA TRP A 10 10.60 25.09 -5.19
C TRP A 10 10.16 24.30 -6.42
N PHE A 11 11.08 24.03 -7.33
CA PHE A 11 10.93 23.02 -8.38
C PHE A 11 12.23 22.28 -8.61
N GLY A 12 12.13 21.02 -9.04
CA GLY A 12 13.26 20.19 -9.38
C GLY A 12 13.30 19.88 -10.87
N ASN A 13 14.47 20.01 -11.48
CA ASN A 13 14.72 19.56 -12.83
C ASN A 13 15.53 18.26 -12.76
N TYR A 14 14.93 17.15 -13.19
CA TYR A 14 15.51 15.83 -13.10
C TYR A 14 16.10 15.38 -14.44
N ILE A 15 17.18 14.62 -14.38
CA ILE A 15 17.72 13.84 -15.51
C ILE A 15 17.38 12.37 -15.31
N GLY A 16 17.78 11.53 -16.27
CA GLY A 16 17.64 10.07 -16.17
C GLY A 16 18.10 9.54 -14.80
N TRP A 17 17.49 8.49 -14.32
CA TRP A 17 17.74 7.88 -13.00
C TRP A 17 17.33 8.73 -11.79
N GLY A 18 16.54 9.79 -11.99
CA GLY A 18 16.04 10.61 -10.89
C GLY A 18 17.07 11.51 -10.21
N HIS A 19 18.26 11.68 -10.81
CA HIS A 19 19.24 12.65 -10.35
C HIS A 19 18.73 14.07 -10.57
N LEU A 20 18.81 14.92 -9.55
CA LEU A 20 18.43 16.32 -9.63
C LEU A 20 19.52 17.12 -10.32
N LYS A 21 19.28 17.53 -11.56
CA LYS A 21 20.23 18.32 -12.35
C LYS A 21 20.47 19.70 -11.76
N LYS A 22 19.40 20.32 -11.24
CA LYS A 22 19.42 21.64 -10.63
C LYS A 22 18.35 21.70 -9.55
N ASP A 23 18.76 22.15 -8.36
CA ASP A 23 17.90 22.42 -7.24
C ASP A 23 17.56 23.91 -7.24
N GLU A 24 16.44 24.26 -7.84
CA GLU A 24 15.99 25.65 -7.96
C GLU A 24 15.22 26.06 -6.72
N TRP A 25 15.90 26.76 -5.83
CA TRP A 25 15.30 27.34 -4.63
C TRP A 25 14.81 28.74 -4.94
N VAL A 26 13.50 28.92 -5.02
CA VAL A 26 12.89 30.23 -5.16
C VAL A 26 12.94 30.98 -3.83
N TYR A 27 12.81 30.22 -2.71
CA TYR A 27 12.97 30.75 -1.36
C TYR A 27 14.01 29.95 -0.54
N LYS A 28 14.92 30.66 0.13
CA LYS A 28 16.11 30.08 0.80
C LYS A 28 15.82 29.06 1.92
N ASN A 29 14.64 29.03 2.49
CA ASN A 29 14.32 28.20 3.66
C ASN A 29 13.28 27.10 3.37
N VAL A 30 13.04 26.77 2.11
CA VAL A 30 12.09 25.73 1.77
C VAL A 30 12.77 24.36 1.83
N HIS A 31 12.29 23.50 2.71
CA HIS A 31 12.76 22.12 2.82
C HIS A 31 11.90 21.23 1.92
N GLN A 32 12.49 20.72 0.84
CA GLN A 32 11.87 19.74 -0.06
C GLN A 32 12.74 18.49 -0.19
N PRO A 33 12.51 17.48 0.66
CA PRO A 33 13.28 16.24 0.64
C PRO A 33 12.72 15.20 -0.34
N PHE A 34 11.49 15.37 -0.81
CA PHE A 34 10.88 14.40 -1.72
C PHE A 34 11.47 14.50 -3.12
N ARG A 35 11.70 13.33 -3.71
CA ARG A 35 12.27 13.13 -5.06
C ARG A 35 11.30 12.33 -5.92
N LEU A 36 11.70 11.98 -7.15
CA LEU A 36 10.90 11.13 -8.04
C LEU A 36 10.55 9.82 -7.36
N GLN A 37 9.39 9.29 -7.68
CA GLN A 37 8.91 7.99 -7.22
C GLN A 37 8.77 7.89 -5.68
N ASN A 38 8.35 8.98 -5.02
CA ASN A 38 8.16 9.07 -3.57
C ASN A 38 9.43 8.84 -2.73
N GLN A 39 10.60 8.97 -3.32
CA GLN A 39 11.87 8.86 -2.61
C GLN A 39 12.08 10.07 -1.68
N TYR A 40 12.74 9.84 -0.55
CA TYR A 40 13.16 10.87 0.40
C TYR A 40 14.68 11.02 0.34
N VAL A 41 15.19 12.22 0.05
CA VAL A 41 16.63 12.46 0.04
C VAL A 41 17.17 12.65 1.44
N ASP A 42 18.16 11.84 1.80
CA ASP A 42 19.03 12.08 2.93
C ASP A 42 20.17 13.01 2.47
N ARG A 43 20.23 14.19 3.08
CA ARG A 43 21.22 15.22 2.70
C ARG A 43 22.65 14.92 3.16
N GLU A 44 22.79 14.11 4.21
CA GLU A 44 24.09 13.75 4.76
C GLU A 44 24.81 12.74 3.83
N THR A 45 24.08 11.69 3.45
CA THR A 45 24.61 10.62 2.60
C THR A 45 24.40 10.87 1.11
N ARG A 46 23.50 11.78 0.74
CA ARG A 46 23.00 12.03 -0.64
C ARG A 46 22.32 10.82 -1.27
N LEU A 47 21.90 9.87 -0.45
CA LEU A 47 21.11 8.73 -0.89
C LEU A 47 19.63 9.09 -0.87
N HIS A 48 18.87 8.42 -1.71
CA HIS A 48 17.42 8.51 -1.68
C HIS A 48 16.85 7.29 -0.96
N TYR A 49 16.18 7.51 0.17
CA TYR A 49 15.44 6.47 0.87
C TYR A 49 14.20 6.10 0.06
N ASN A 50 14.12 4.86 -0.38
CA ASN A 50 13.03 4.31 -1.13
C ASN A 50 12.43 3.11 -0.38
N PHE A 51 11.72 3.39 0.70
CA PHE A 51 11.04 2.46 1.59
C PHE A 51 11.93 1.36 2.19
N PHE A 52 12.29 0.35 1.42
CA PHE A 52 13.11 -0.78 1.90
C PHE A 52 14.57 -0.70 1.50
N ARG A 53 14.91 0.21 0.59
CA ARG A 53 16.27 0.34 0.08
C ARG A 53 16.73 1.79 -0.03
N TYR A 54 18.03 1.98 -0.05
CA TYR A 54 18.65 3.27 -0.35
C TYR A 54 19.13 3.29 -1.79
N TYR A 55 18.66 4.26 -2.52
CA TYR A 55 18.98 4.48 -3.93
C TYR A 55 20.04 5.53 -4.10
N LYS A 56 21.05 5.26 -4.94
CA LYS A 56 22.12 6.20 -5.33
C LYS A 56 21.83 6.75 -6.73
N PRO A 57 21.28 7.96 -6.87
CA PRO A 57 20.86 8.49 -8.16
C PRO A 57 22.01 8.72 -9.14
N ASP A 58 23.22 9.04 -8.63
CA ASP A 58 24.42 9.21 -9.44
C ASP A 58 24.88 7.92 -10.13
N ALA A 59 24.56 6.78 -9.51
CA ALA A 59 24.96 5.46 -9.98
C ALA A 59 23.82 4.70 -10.67
N GLY A 60 22.58 5.08 -10.40
CA GLY A 60 21.40 4.44 -10.98
C GLY A 60 21.03 3.09 -10.37
N TRP A 61 21.53 2.78 -9.16
CA TRP A 61 21.24 1.52 -8.46
C TRP A 61 21.01 1.70 -6.96
N PHE A 62 20.48 0.65 -6.31
CA PHE A 62 20.39 0.57 -4.86
C PHE A 62 21.74 0.23 -4.23
N VAL A 63 22.03 0.76 -3.04
CA VAL A 63 23.28 0.49 -2.31
C VAL A 63 23.22 -0.75 -1.43
N ASN A 64 22.01 -1.25 -1.19
CA ASN A 64 21.77 -2.49 -0.46
C ASN A 64 20.99 -3.49 -1.32
N GLN A 65 21.17 -4.77 -1.03
CA GLN A 65 20.54 -5.86 -1.76
C GLN A 65 19.02 -5.83 -1.63
N ASP A 66 18.34 -6.38 -2.62
CA ASP A 66 16.91 -6.59 -2.59
C ASP A 66 16.52 -7.56 -1.48
N LEU A 67 15.58 -7.17 -0.60
CA LEU A 67 15.09 -8.01 0.48
C LEU A 67 14.36 -9.27 -0.01
N ILE A 68 13.82 -9.22 -1.23
CA ILE A 68 13.17 -10.38 -1.85
C ILE A 68 14.14 -11.24 -2.66
N GLY A 69 15.43 -10.91 -2.64
CA GLY A 69 16.49 -11.65 -3.31
C GLY A 69 16.24 -11.78 -4.82
N LEU A 70 16.60 -12.92 -5.39
CA LEU A 70 16.41 -13.22 -6.82
C LEU A 70 14.95 -13.22 -7.28
N SER A 71 13.98 -13.20 -6.35
CA SER A 71 12.57 -12.99 -6.70
C SER A 71 12.30 -11.59 -7.25
N GLY A 72 13.20 -10.64 -7.02
CA GLY A 72 13.16 -9.28 -7.58
C GLY A 72 13.81 -9.14 -8.95
N GLY A 73 14.57 -10.15 -9.41
CA GLY A 73 15.37 -10.16 -10.64
C GLY A 73 16.80 -10.65 -10.37
N ASP A 74 17.55 -10.90 -11.45
CA ASP A 74 18.90 -11.44 -11.36
C ASP A 74 19.93 -10.45 -10.78
N ASN A 75 19.64 -9.15 -10.85
CA ASN A 75 20.49 -8.10 -10.30
C ASN A 75 19.87 -7.51 -9.02
N LEU A 76 20.40 -7.93 -7.88
CA LEU A 76 19.92 -7.55 -6.54
C LEU A 76 20.03 -6.05 -6.23
N TYR A 77 20.77 -5.28 -7.02
CA TYR A 77 20.98 -3.84 -6.83
C TYR A 77 20.28 -2.99 -7.90
N GLN A 78 19.64 -3.60 -8.87
CA GLN A 78 18.97 -2.87 -9.94
C GLN A 78 17.80 -2.04 -9.42
N PHE A 79 17.68 -0.78 -9.89
CA PHE A 79 16.53 0.07 -9.60
C PHE A 79 15.40 -0.21 -10.59
N ALA A 80 15.56 0.15 -11.84
CA ALA A 80 14.57 -0.09 -12.89
C ALA A 80 15.27 -0.14 -14.26
N PRO A 81 14.77 -0.92 -15.23
CA PRO A 81 15.31 -0.93 -16.57
C PRO A 81 15.14 0.41 -17.31
N ASP A 82 14.06 1.12 -17.05
CA ASP A 82 13.73 2.43 -17.63
C ASP A 82 12.90 3.23 -16.60
N THR A 83 13.51 4.25 -16.01
CA THR A 83 12.90 5.09 -14.98
C THR A 83 11.72 5.94 -15.46
N ASN A 84 11.53 6.08 -16.77
CA ASN A 84 10.38 6.80 -17.34
C ASN A 84 9.14 5.92 -17.46
N LYS A 85 9.31 4.60 -17.45
CA LYS A 85 8.25 3.62 -17.65
C LYS A 85 8.00 2.72 -16.44
N TRP A 86 8.98 2.60 -15.57
CA TRP A 86 8.95 1.69 -14.42
C TRP A 86 9.02 2.47 -13.11
N LEU A 87 8.12 2.15 -12.23
CA LEU A 87 8.00 2.74 -10.90
C LEU A 87 8.28 1.66 -9.85
N ASP A 88 9.35 1.85 -9.07
CA ASP A 88 9.65 0.99 -7.92
C ASP A 88 9.27 1.69 -6.62
N VAL A 89 7.98 1.66 -6.29
CA VAL A 89 7.40 2.38 -5.14
C VAL A 89 7.96 1.90 -3.80
N LEU A 90 8.33 0.63 -3.71
CA LEU A 90 8.74 0.00 -2.46
C LEU A 90 10.25 -0.25 -2.39
N GLY A 91 11.00 0.03 -3.45
CA GLY A 91 12.40 -0.36 -3.51
C GLY A 91 12.58 -1.90 -3.58
N LEU A 92 11.63 -2.61 -4.17
CA LEU A 92 11.64 -4.06 -4.36
C LEU A 92 11.53 -4.32 -5.85
N ASN A 93 12.66 -4.19 -6.57
CA ASN A 93 12.67 -4.26 -8.03
C ASN A 93 12.13 -5.60 -8.53
N LYS A 94 11.14 -5.53 -9.40
CA LYS A 94 10.70 -6.64 -10.22
C LYS A 94 10.72 -6.22 -11.67
N ASN A 95 11.58 -6.86 -12.46
CA ASN A 95 11.48 -6.91 -13.91
C ASN A 95 10.26 -7.72 -14.39
N LEU A 96 9.42 -8.14 -13.47
CA LEU A 96 8.13 -8.73 -13.73
C LEU A 96 7.06 -7.66 -13.52
N PRO A 97 5.95 -7.67 -14.26
CA PRO A 97 4.79 -6.94 -13.83
C PRO A 97 4.59 -7.29 -12.35
N ALA A 98 4.54 -6.27 -11.49
CA ALA A 98 4.34 -6.47 -10.04
C ALA A 98 3.28 -7.55 -9.87
N PRO A 99 3.50 -8.58 -9.03
CA PRO A 99 2.49 -9.59 -8.87
C PRO A 99 1.19 -8.85 -8.60
N TYR A 100 0.14 -9.20 -9.35
CA TYR A 100 -1.15 -8.52 -9.21
C TYR A 100 -1.61 -8.48 -7.75
N CYS A 101 -1.19 -9.47 -6.96
CA CYS A 101 -1.45 -9.53 -5.53
C CYS A 101 -0.20 -9.16 -4.71
N PRO A 102 -0.36 -8.39 -3.61
CA PRO A 102 0.74 -8.07 -2.71
C PRO A 102 1.33 -9.34 -2.06
N PRO A 103 2.65 -9.33 -1.73
CA PRO A 103 3.28 -10.43 -1.00
C PRO A 103 2.65 -10.57 0.39
N ASN A 104 2.92 -11.68 1.06
CA ASN A 104 2.42 -11.99 2.40
C ASN A 104 0.91 -11.75 2.56
N ARG A 105 0.13 -12.09 1.51
CA ARG A 105 -1.33 -11.89 1.46
C ARG A 105 -1.77 -10.45 1.79
N GLY A 106 -0.94 -9.47 1.50
CA GLY A 106 -1.18 -8.04 1.75
C GLY A 106 -0.90 -7.60 3.19
N ALA A 107 -0.33 -8.45 4.03
CA ALA A 107 0.02 -8.08 5.39
C ALA A 107 1.32 -7.27 5.44
N LEU A 108 1.27 -6.13 6.13
CA LEU A 108 2.43 -5.32 6.49
C LEU A 108 2.90 -5.69 7.90
N GLY A 109 4.07 -6.33 7.99
CA GLY A 109 4.66 -6.72 9.26
C GLY A 109 4.03 -7.98 9.85
N GLU A 110 3.80 -7.96 11.17
CA GLU A 110 3.33 -9.12 11.92
C GLU A 110 1.86 -9.47 11.63
N VAL A 111 1.60 -10.76 11.47
CA VAL A 111 0.24 -11.32 11.39
C VAL A 111 -0.09 -11.98 12.73
N ARG A 112 -1.19 -11.58 13.35
CA ARG A 112 -1.64 -12.12 14.63
C ARG A 112 -2.89 -12.96 14.45
N SER A 113 -2.95 -14.11 15.11
CA SER A 113 -4.18 -14.91 15.21
C SER A 113 -5.07 -14.33 16.30
N ILE A 114 -6.30 -13.99 15.94
CA ILE A 114 -7.29 -13.45 16.87
C ILE A 114 -8.61 -14.19 16.76
N THR A 115 -9.50 -13.99 17.74
CA THR A 115 -10.92 -14.35 17.66
C THR A 115 -11.74 -13.08 17.40
N LEU A 116 -12.63 -13.09 16.42
CA LEU A 116 -13.64 -12.05 16.26
C LEU A 116 -14.84 -12.38 17.17
N PRO A 117 -15.09 -11.56 18.21
CA PRO A 117 -16.18 -11.82 19.15
C PRO A 117 -17.54 -11.49 18.53
N VAL A 118 -18.61 -12.05 19.14
CA VAL A 118 -19.99 -11.74 18.79
C VAL A 118 -20.26 -10.24 18.87
N GLY A 119 -21.00 -9.73 17.90
CA GLY A 119 -21.32 -8.30 17.78
C GLY A 119 -20.28 -7.48 17.01
N THR A 120 -19.10 -8.03 16.70
CA THR A 120 -18.12 -7.35 15.85
C THR A 120 -18.73 -7.03 14.49
N LEU A 121 -18.53 -5.78 14.04
CA LEU A 121 -18.92 -5.34 12.69
C LEU A 121 -17.69 -5.32 11.80
N VAL A 122 -17.78 -6.02 10.69
CA VAL A 122 -16.76 -6.05 9.63
C VAL A 122 -17.40 -5.72 8.29
N ASP A 123 -16.62 -5.28 7.33
CA ASP A 123 -17.11 -4.94 6.02
C ASP A 123 -16.19 -5.44 4.89
N ARG A 124 -16.72 -5.37 3.68
CA ARG A 124 -16.02 -5.82 2.50
C ARG A 124 -16.49 -5.09 1.24
N TYR A 125 -15.55 -4.74 0.37
CA TYR A 125 -15.82 -4.47 -1.04
C TYR A 125 -15.63 -5.76 -1.83
N GLY A 126 -16.68 -6.25 -2.49
CA GLY A 126 -16.67 -7.47 -3.31
C GLY A 126 -17.67 -8.53 -2.85
N TYR A 127 -17.66 -9.64 -3.57
CA TYR A 127 -18.60 -10.74 -3.38
C TYR A 127 -18.22 -11.63 -2.18
N PRO A 128 -19.18 -12.34 -1.57
CA PRO A 128 -18.96 -13.10 -0.33
C PRO A 128 -18.07 -14.35 -0.50
N GLY A 129 -17.66 -14.68 -1.72
CA GLY A 129 -16.74 -15.79 -1.97
C GLY A 129 -15.30 -15.58 -1.46
N GLY A 130 -14.90 -14.36 -1.10
CA GLY A 130 -13.58 -14.07 -0.55
C GLY A 130 -13.49 -14.23 0.97
N THR A 131 -12.25 -14.20 1.48
CA THR A 131 -11.93 -14.42 2.90
C THR A 131 -11.55 -13.14 3.65
N PHE A 132 -11.22 -12.04 2.92
CA PHE A 132 -10.77 -10.80 3.56
C PHE A 132 -11.92 -9.87 3.88
N VAL A 133 -11.91 -9.33 5.10
CA VAL A 133 -12.78 -8.27 5.58
C VAL A 133 -11.98 -7.23 6.35
N SER A 134 -12.56 -6.07 6.63
CA SER A 134 -11.94 -5.03 7.44
C SER A 134 -12.88 -4.59 8.55
N PRO A 135 -12.41 -3.96 9.64
CA PRO A 135 -13.28 -3.26 10.57
C PRO A 135 -14.13 -2.23 9.83
N VAL A 136 -15.41 -2.13 10.17
CA VAL A 136 -16.32 -1.13 9.61
C VAL A 136 -15.75 0.27 9.80
N GLY A 137 -15.83 1.09 8.75
CA GLY A 137 -15.34 2.46 8.77
C GLY A 137 -13.88 2.60 8.35
N THR A 138 -13.18 1.50 8.01
CA THR A 138 -11.85 1.60 7.41
C THR A 138 -11.93 2.35 6.07
N PRO A 139 -11.25 3.50 5.90
CA PRO A 139 -11.28 4.27 4.65
C PRO A 139 -10.84 3.44 3.45
N TYR A 140 -11.44 3.68 2.27
CA TYR A 140 -11.12 2.91 1.06
C TYR A 140 -9.62 2.90 0.71
N PRO A 141 -8.89 4.05 0.70
CA PRO A 141 -7.46 4.05 0.40
C PRO A 141 -6.60 3.25 1.39
N MET A 142 -7.08 3.11 2.63
CA MET A 142 -6.37 2.33 3.65
C MET A 142 -6.53 0.81 3.49
N ARG A 143 -7.35 0.36 2.54
CA ARG A 143 -7.59 -1.06 2.25
C ARG A 143 -6.66 -1.61 1.17
N ALA A 144 -5.96 -0.75 0.42
CA ALA A 144 -5.07 -1.10 -0.68
C ALA A 144 -5.68 -2.19 -1.60
N LEU A 145 -6.91 -1.99 -2.02
CA LEU A 145 -7.65 -2.92 -2.87
C LEU A 145 -7.29 -2.76 -4.35
N PRO A 146 -7.41 -3.83 -5.15
CA PRO A 146 -7.19 -3.75 -6.59
C PRO A 146 -8.06 -2.68 -7.26
N PRO A 147 -7.57 -2.05 -8.35
CA PRO A 147 -8.35 -1.08 -9.14
C PRO A 147 -9.74 -1.62 -9.51
N GLY A 148 -10.76 -0.76 -9.43
CA GLY A 148 -12.15 -1.12 -9.69
C GLY A 148 -12.87 -1.85 -8.54
N SER A 149 -12.21 -2.07 -7.40
CA SER A 149 -12.87 -2.69 -6.24
C SER A 149 -13.96 -1.82 -5.63
N ASN A 150 -13.86 -0.49 -5.76
CA ASN A 150 -14.89 0.46 -5.34
C ASN A 150 -16.20 0.38 -6.14
N GLN A 151 -16.17 -0.26 -7.32
CA GLN A 151 -17.37 -0.52 -8.14
C GLN A 151 -18.09 -1.82 -7.74
N LYS A 152 -17.47 -2.65 -6.91
CA LYS A 152 -18.06 -3.89 -6.41
C LYS A 152 -19.00 -3.61 -5.22
N PRO A 153 -19.92 -4.54 -4.92
CA PRO A 153 -20.81 -4.38 -3.77
C PRO A 153 -20.03 -4.12 -2.47
N TYR A 154 -20.48 -3.14 -1.71
CA TYR A 154 -20.01 -2.91 -0.34
C TYR A 154 -21.03 -3.48 0.64
N THR A 155 -20.59 -4.39 1.49
CA THR A 155 -21.46 -5.09 2.44
C THR A 155 -20.86 -5.06 3.83
N ILE A 156 -21.71 -4.80 4.82
CA ILE A 156 -21.38 -4.89 6.25
C ILE A 156 -21.91 -6.19 6.78
N TYR A 157 -21.12 -6.86 7.60
CA TYR A 157 -21.48 -8.11 8.27
C TYR A 157 -21.34 -7.95 9.78
N LYS A 158 -22.25 -8.57 10.51
CA LYS A 158 -22.22 -8.68 11.98
C LYS A 158 -21.85 -10.11 12.36
N VAL A 159 -20.92 -10.26 13.27
CA VAL A 159 -20.54 -11.56 13.83
C VAL A 159 -21.61 -12.01 14.80
N LEU A 160 -22.25 -13.17 14.53
CA LEU A 160 -23.28 -13.79 15.37
C LEU A 160 -22.71 -14.87 16.28
N LYS A 161 -21.67 -15.59 15.84
CA LYS A 161 -20.94 -16.61 16.61
C LYS A 161 -19.43 -16.32 16.51
N PRO A 162 -18.63 -16.54 17.57
CA PRO A 162 -17.20 -16.24 17.50
C PRO A 162 -16.53 -16.90 16.30
N ILE A 163 -15.59 -16.21 15.68
CA ILE A 163 -14.76 -16.73 14.59
C ILE A 163 -13.32 -16.76 15.07
N ASP A 164 -12.81 -17.96 15.32
CA ASP A 164 -11.46 -18.19 15.80
C ASP A 164 -10.44 -18.27 14.65
N ASN A 165 -9.16 -18.16 15.00
CA ASN A 165 -8.03 -18.28 14.07
C ASN A 165 -8.09 -17.29 12.90
N VAL A 166 -8.61 -16.11 13.13
CA VAL A 166 -8.63 -15.02 12.15
C VAL A 166 -7.26 -14.38 12.10
N ALA A 167 -6.64 -14.32 10.92
CA ALA A 167 -5.37 -13.65 10.74
C ALA A 167 -5.59 -12.13 10.62
N ALA A 168 -5.16 -11.39 11.63
CA ALA A 168 -5.24 -9.94 11.68
C ALA A 168 -3.88 -9.31 11.38
N SER A 169 -3.84 -8.32 10.51
CA SER A 169 -2.63 -7.58 10.17
C SER A 169 -2.94 -6.15 9.73
N LYS A 170 -1.90 -5.30 9.71
CA LYS A 170 -1.96 -4.06 8.93
C LYS A 170 -1.90 -4.39 7.44
N ILE A 171 -2.55 -3.57 6.63
CA ILE A 171 -2.56 -3.71 5.18
C ILE A 171 -1.33 -3.02 4.59
N MET A 172 -0.61 -3.75 3.75
CA MET A 172 0.53 -3.22 3.01
C MET A 172 0.07 -2.19 1.97
N PRO A 173 0.76 -1.04 1.80
CA PRO A 173 0.55 -0.16 0.66
C PRO A 173 0.70 -0.92 -0.66
N TRP A 174 -0.31 -0.86 -1.53
CA TRP A 174 -0.32 -1.57 -2.82
C TRP A 174 -1.31 -0.92 -3.78
N PHE A 175 -1.24 -1.20 -5.06
CA PHE A 175 -2.12 -0.67 -6.12
C PHE A 175 -2.17 0.87 -6.18
N GLY A 176 -1.15 1.59 -5.68
CA GLY A 176 -1.15 3.04 -5.57
C GLY A 176 -1.95 3.60 -4.39
N GLU A 177 -2.44 2.73 -3.52
CA GLU A 177 -3.20 3.07 -2.31
C GLU A 177 -2.31 3.05 -1.07
N ILE A 178 -2.61 3.90 -0.08
CA ILE A 178 -1.77 4.10 1.12
C ILE A 178 -1.73 2.88 2.05
N GLY A 179 -2.74 2.00 1.99
CA GLY A 179 -2.81 0.89 2.92
C GLY A 179 -2.93 1.32 4.38
N LEU A 180 -2.23 0.62 5.27
CA LEU A 180 -2.12 0.87 6.72
C LEU A 180 -3.42 0.66 7.52
N GLY A 181 -4.53 0.34 6.88
CA GLY A 181 -5.74 -0.15 7.55
C GLY A 181 -5.53 -1.52 8.18
N ILE A 182 -6.54 -2.02 8.86
CA ILE A 182 -6.56 -3.37 9.40
C ILE A 182 -7.32 -4.28 8.44
N GLN A 183 -6.74 -5.45 8.15
CA GLN A 183 -7.43 -6.55 7.48
C GLN A 183 -7.57 -7.74 8.42
N TYR A 184 -8.66 -8.43 8.25
CA TYR A 184 -8.92 -9.73 8.83
C TYR A 184 -9.06 -10.75 7.69
N GLU A 185 -8.23 -11.77 7.72
CA GLU A 185 -8.38 -12.91 6.84
C GLU A 185 -9.07 -14.03 7.61
N LEU A 186 -10.29 -14.35 7.19
CA LEU A 186 -11.10 -15.42 7.78
C LEU A 186 -10.57 -16.78 7.30
N PRO A 187 -10.61 -17.83 8.14
CA PRO A 187 -10.22 -19.19 7.74
C PRO A 187 -11.04 -19.79 6.59
N LYS A 188 -12.26 -19.31 6.39
CA LYS A 188 -13.17 -19.71 5.31
C LYS A 188 -13.73 -18.47 4.62
N SER A 189 -14.42 -18.65 3.49
CA SER A 189 -15.07 -17.55 2.80
C SER A 189 -16.19 -16.94 3.64
N VAL A 190 -16.46 -15.64 3.42
CA VAL A 190 -17.58 -14.94 4.03
C VAL A 190 -18.90 -15.70 3.76
N LYS A 191 -19.06 -16.22 2.53
CA LYS A 191 -20.24 -17.04 2.16
C LYS A 191 -20.40 -18.25 3.08
N SER A 192 -19.32 -19.00 3.33
CA SER A 192 -19.35 -20.16 4.22
C SER A 192 -19.75 -19.80 5.64
N TYR A 193 -19.33 -18.63 6.13
CA TYR A 193 -19.71 -18.15 7.47
C TYR A 193 -21.15 -17.65 7.53
N ILE A 194 -21.71 -17.11 6.44
CA ILE A 194 -23.13 -16.77 6.35
C ILE A 194 -23.98 -18.06 6.37
N GLU A 195 -23.63 -19.05 5.56
CA GLU A 195 -24.32 -20.35 5.50
C GLU A 195 -24.28 -21.11 6.84
N ALA A 196 -23.20 -20.91 7.62
CA ALA A 196 -23.04 -21.51 8.96
C ALA A 196 -23.60 -20.62 10.09
N GLU A 197 -24.32 -19.54 9.77
CA GLU A 197 -24.87 -18.56 10.71
C GLU A 197 -23.85 -17.96 11.70
N HIS A 198 -22.62 -17.78 11.27
CA HIS A 198 -21.62 -17.05 12.02
C HIS A 198 -21.57 -15.57 11.63
N LEU A 199 -22.00 -15.22 10.41
CA LEU A 199 -22.10 -13.87 9.90
C LEU A 199 -23.52 -13.59 9.38
N GLU A 200 -23.98 -12.38 9.61
CA GLU A 200 -25.24 -11.84 9.09
C GLU A 200 -24.95 -10.55 8.31
N GLU A 201 -25.58 -10.39 7.14
CA GLU A 201 -25.53 -9.13 6.39
C GLU A 201 -26.36 -8.06 7.09
N VAL A 202 -25.71 -6.93 7.40
CA VAL A 202 -26.41 -5.77 7.95
C VAL A 202 -26.98 -4.95 6.79
N LYS A 203 -28.30 -4.94 6.64
CA LYS A 203 -28.99 -4.05 5.70
C LYS A 203 -28.83 -2.62 6.22
N ILE A 204 -28.05 -1.80 5.52
CA ILE A 204 -28.05 -0.35 5.76
C ILE A 204 -29.42 0.13 5.30
N GLY A 205 -30.32 0.38 6.25
CA GLY A 205 -31.58 1.03 5.95
C GLY A 205 -31.29 2.33 5.21
N ASN A 206 -32.05 2.63 4.15
CA ASN A 206 -31.91 3.85 3.36
C ASN A 206 -31.87 5.07 4.28
N VAL A 207 -30.70 5.55 4.63
CA VAL A 207 -30.54 6.91 5.14
C VAL A 207 -30.72 7.80 3.91
N LYS A 208 -31.95 8.26 3.70
CA LYS A 208 -32.21 9.36 2.77
C LYS A 208 -31.45 10.57 3.31
N ASN A 209 -30.43 10.99 2.56
CA ASN A 209 -29.89 12.34 2.67
C ASN A 209 -30.93 13.38 2.24
#